data_76961e50ffc1562834d7b8ed66e10f20
#
_entry.id   76961e50ffc1562834d7b8ed66e10f20
#
_cell.length_a   1.000
_cell.length_b   1.000
_cell.length_c   1.000
_cell.angle_alpha   90.00
_cell.angle_beta   90.00
_cell.angle_gamma   90.00
#
_symmetry.space_group_name_H-M   'P 1'
#
loop_
_entity.id
_entity.type
_entity.pdbx_description
1 polymer ?
#
loop_
_entity_poly.entity_id
_entity_poly.type
_entity_poly.pdbx_seq_one_letter_code
_entity_poly.pdbx_strand_id
1 'polypeptide(L)'
;MVRNDDYMELNICHLYPDLLNVYGDMGNILVLKHRAEQRGIKVNIINVSLNDNFEENSYDIVFFGGGQDYEQSIVSQDLIENKRDSIKNYIEHGKVFLSICGGYQLLGKHYTTFEGEKLEGLGILDIYTEAGNERFIGNTIIYNEEFDETYVGFENHSGRTYTNDLKPLGVVKLGKGNNGEDQKEGCIYKNTYCTYFHGSLLSKNPELADRLIKLALENKYDEICLTNLDDTLEIKAKQSIINKFQ
;
A
#
# COMPACT_ATOMS: atom_id res chain seq x y z
N MET A 1 -20.35 -19.72 -16.15
CA MET A 1 -20.99 -20.60 -15.13
C MET A 1 -19.88 -21.21 -14.30
N VAL A 2 -19.55 -20.61 -13.16
CA VAL A 2 -18.58 -21.17 -12.21
C VAL A 2 -19.18 -22.43 -11.65
N ARG A 3 -18.46 -23.52 -11.70
CA ARG A 3 -18.90 -24.80 -11.09
C ARG A 3 -19.00 -24.60 -9.58
N ASN A 4 -20.06 -25.07 -9.00
CA ASN A 4 -20.57 -24.82 -7.64
C ASN A 4 -19.75 -25.44 -6.50
N ASP A 5 -18.44 -25.66 -6.62
CA ASP A 5 -17.62 -26.28 -5.56
C ASP A 5 -16.20 -25.66 -5.39
N ASP A 6 -15.81 -24.65 -6.18
CA ASP A 6 -14.50 -24.03 -6.01
C ASP A 6 -14.63 -22.77 -5.12
N TYR A 7 -14.32 -22.93 -3.83
CA TYR A 7 -14.17 -21.79 -2.93
C TYR A 7 -13.03 -20.90 -3.45
N MET A 8 -13.34 -19.61 -3.75
CA MET A 8 -12.30 -18.63 -4.05
C MET A 8 -11.39 -18.47 -2.83
N GLU A 9 -10.10 -18.32 -3.07
CA GLU A 9 -9.14 -18.03 -2.02
C GLU A 9 -8.16 -16.93 -2.45
N LEU A 10 -7.70 -16.16 -1.46
CA LEU A 10 -6.66 -15.15 -1.58
C LEU A 10 -5.51 -15.43 -0.63
N ASN A 11 -4.30 -15.39 -1.14
CA ASN A 11 -3.07 -15.44 -0.39
C ASN A 11 -2.51 -14.02 -0.25
N ILE A 12 -2.52 -13.47 0.97
CA ILE A 12 -1.98 -12.15 1.27
C ILE A 12 -0.60 -12.32 1.89
N CYS A 13 0.44 -11.86 1.19
CA CYS A 13 1.78 -11.76 1.75
C CYS A 13 1.89 -10.52 2.63
N HIS A 14 2.29 -10.69 3.89
CA HIS A 14 2.74 -9.62 4.76
C HIS A 14 4.27 -9.60 4.75
N LEU A 15 4.82 -8.63 4.05
CA LEU A 15 6.26 -8.50 3.86
C LEU A 15 6.88 -7.76 5.05
N TYR A 16 7.82 -8.41 5.75
CA TYR A 16 8.52 -7.93 6.95
C TYR A 16 7.59 -7.47 8.10
N PRO A 17 6.63 -8.31 8.56
CA PRO A 17 5.65 -7.92 9.59
C PRO A 17 6.27 -7.54 10.93
N ASP A 18 7.44 -8.05 11.23
CA ASP A 18 8.21 -7.84 12.45
C ASP A 18 9.10 -6.58 12.43
N LEU A 19 9.35 -6.00 11.25
CA LEU A 19 10.19 -4.82 11.07
C LEU A 19 9.40 -3.62 10.53
N LEU A 20 8.51 -3.84 9.56
CA LEU A 20 7.78 -2.79 8.86
C LEU A 20 6.27 -2.89 9.10
N ASN A 21 5.85 -2.54 10.32
CA ASN A 21 4.45 -2.61 10.74
C ASN A 21 4.13 -1.53 11.80
N VAL A 22 4.40 -0.26 11.47
CA VAL A 22 4.17 0.86 12.38
C VAL A 22 2.79 1.50 12.18
N TYR A 23 2.33 2.24 13.17
CA TYR A 23 1.12 3.08 13.13
C TYR A 23 -0.18 2.36 12.72
N GLY A 24 -0.28 1.06 13.01
CA GLY A 24 -1.49 0.27 12.75
C GLY A 24 -1.61 -0.26 11.32
N ASP A 25 -0.53 -0.33 10.58
CA ASP A 25 -0.51 -0.78 9.18
C ASP A 25 -1.04 -2.22 8.99
N MET A 26 -0.84 -3.11 9.98
CA MET A 26 -1.48 -4.44 10.02
C MET A 26 -3.00 -4.38 9.83
N GLY A 27 -3.63 -3.29 10.22
CA GLY A 27 -5.06 -3.09 10.02
C GLY A 27 -5.49 -3.16 8.56
N ASN A 28 -4.61 -2.86 7.60
CA ASN A 28 -4.91 -3.00 6.17
C ASN A 28 -5.12 -4.48 5.80
N ILE A 29 -4.27 -5.37 6.29
CA ILE A 29 -4.41 -6.82 6.08
C ILE A 29 -5.70 -7.33 6.71
N LEU A 30 -6.02 -6.88 7.93
CA LEU A 30 -7.25 -7.28 8.63
C LEU A 30 -8.51 -6.82 7.87
N VAL A 31 -8.50 -5.62 7.28
CA VAL A 31 -9.60 -5.12 6.45
C VAL A 31 -9.74 -5.96 5.18
N LEU A 32 -8.65 -6.22 4.45
CA LEU A 32 -8.67 -7.07 3.24
C LEU A 32 -9.22 -8.45 3.57
N LYS A 33 -8.71 -9.07 4.63
CA LYS A 33 -9.17 -10.39 5.09
C LYS A 33 -10.65 -10.36 5.44
N HIS A 34 -11.08 -9.43 6.31
CA HIS A 34 -12.48 -9.33 6.74
C HIS A 34 -13.43 -9.17 5.56
N ARG A 35 -13.12 -8.22 4.64
CA ARG A 35 -13.98 -7.94 3.49
C ARG A 35 -14.06 -9.10 2.49
N ALA A 36 -12.96 -9.84 2.30
CA ALA A 36 -12.95 -11.05 1.48
C ALA A 36 -13.75 -12.18 2.14
N GLU A 37 -13.55 -12.45 3.44
CA GLU A 37 -14.25 -13.50 4.18
C GLU A 37 -15.76 -13.24 4.28
N GLN A 38 -16.20 -11.97 4.40
CA GLN A 38 -17.63 -11.61 4.34
C GLN A 38 -18.29 -11.97 2.99
N ARG A 39 -17.49 -12.20 1.95
CA ARG A 39 -17.93 -12.65 0.62
C ARG A 39 -17.71 -14.14 0.37
N GLY A 40 -17.39 -14.89 1.43
CA GLY A 40 -17.12 -16.33 1.34
C GLY A 40 -15.79 -16.70 0.69
N ILE A 41 -14.87 -15.72 0.55
CA ILE A 41 -13.53 -15.94 0.02
C ILE A 41 -12.60 -16.34 1.17
N LYS A 42 -11.95 -17.48 1.05
CA LYS A 42 -10.95 -17.92 2.02
C LYS A 42 -9.71 -17.06 1.93
N VAL A 43 -9.15 -16.61 3.07
CA VAL A 43 -7.94 -15.80 3.09
C VAL A 43 -6.85 -16.48 3.90
N ASN A 44 -5.68 -16.64 3.28
CA ASN A 44 -4.46 -17.07 3.94
C ASN A 44 -3.52 -15.87 4.07
N ILE A 45 -2.98 -15.64 5.27
CA ILE A 45 -1.95 -14.62 5.50
C ILE A 45 -0.62 -15.35 5.61
N ILE A 46 0.36 -14.94 4.79
CA ILE A 46 1.68 -15.53 4.70
C ILE A 46 2.70 -14.45 5.03
N ASN A 47 3.41 -14.65 6.13
CA ASN A 47 4.48 -13.75 6.53
C ASN A 47 5.76 -14.08 5.77
N VAL A 48 6.44 -13.05 5.26
CA VAL A 48 7.76 -13.15 4.62
C VAL A 48 8.67 -12.12 5.27
N SER A 49 9.70 -12.58 5.95
CA SER A 49 10.62 -11.76 6.71
C SER A 49 12.07 -11.85 6.20
N LEU A 50 13.04 -11.47 7.03
CA LEU A 50 14.46 -11.54 6.68
C LEU A 50 14.86 -12.98 6.37
N ASN A 51 15.65 -13.13 5.30
CA ASN A 51 16.17 -14.42 4.79
C ASN A 51 15.10 -15.42 4.29
N ASP A 52 13.82 -15.07 4.33
CA ASP A 52 12.80 -15.89 3.68
C ASP A 52 12.82 -15.67 2.17
N ASN A 53 12.48 -16.70 1.40
CA ASN A 53 12.28 -16.56 -0.03
C ASN A 53 10.97 -15.84 -0.34
N PHE A 54 10.99 -14.96 -1.34
CA PHE A 54 9.77 -14.37 -1.86
C PHE A 54 9.30 -15.18 -3.08
N GLU A 55 8.26 -16.01 -2.86
CA GLU A 55 7.69 -16.89 -3.87
C GLU A 55 6.60 -16.13 -4.68
N GLU A 56 7.00 -15.44 -5.75
CA GLU A 56 6.15 -14.52 -6.52
C GLU A 56 4.81 -15.11 -6.99
N ASN A 57 4.75 -16.43 -7.21
CA ASN A 57 3.54 -17.11 -7.66
C ASN A 57 2.61 -17.57 -6.54
N SER A 58 3.05 -17.46 -5.29
CA SER A 58 2.31 -17.91 -4.11
C SER A 58 1.36 -16.85 -3.55
N TYR A 59 1.48 -15.59 -3.99
CA TYR A 59 0.73 -14.47 -3.43
C TYR A 59 -0.17 -13.82 -4.47
N ASP A 60 -1.36 -13.43 -4.02
CA ASP A 60 -2.36 -12.70 -4.81
C ASP A 60 -2.32 -11.20 -4.47
N ILE A 61 -2.05 -10.86 -3.20
CA ILE A 61 -1.83 -9.49 -2.72
C ILE A 61 -0.56 -9.48 -1.89
N VAL A 62 0.29 -8.46 -2.08
CA VAL A 62 1.43 -8.17 -1.21
C VAL A 62 1.15 -6.89 -0.45
N PHE A 63 1.34 -6.91 0.86
CA PHE A 63 1.32 -5.76 1.73
C PHE A 63 2.72 -5.50 2.29
N PHE A 64 3.19 -4.26 2.13
CA PHE A 64 4.50 -3.80 2.57
C PHE A 64 4.33 -2.54 3.40
N GLY A 65 4.47 -2.65 4.71
CA GLY A 65 4.19 -1.61 5.68
C GLY A 65 5.28 -0.57 5.85
N GLY A 66 5.08 0.36 6.77
CA GLY A 66 6.04 1.39 7.15
C GLY A 66 6.98 0.95 8.27
N GLY A 67 8.15 1.57 8.34
CA GLY A 67 9.16 1.38 9.39
C GLY A 67 9.99 2.64 9.57
N GLN A 68 10.85 2.64 10.59
CA GLN A 68 11.81 3.71 10.83
C GLN A 68 13.11 3.47 10.06
N ASP A 69 14.00 4.44 10.02
CA ASP A 69 15.22 4.40 9.20
C ASP A 69 16.10 3.18 9.54
N TYR A 70 16.19 2.81 10.80
CA TYR A 70 16.97 1.64 11.23
C TYR A 70 16.39 0.32 10.68
N GLU A 71 15.11 0.09 10.83
CA GLU A 71 14.44 -1.10 10.29
C GLU A 71 14.48 -1.10 8.76
N GLN A 72 14.32 0.07 8.13
CA GLN A 72 14.44 0.21 6.69
C GLN A 72 15.84 -0.15 6.18
N SER A 73 16.92 0.19 6.90
CA SER A 73 18.29 -0.13 6.50
C SER A 73 18.53 -1.65 6.47
N ILE A 74 18.02 -2.37 7.49
CA ILE A 74 18.11 -3.84 7.56
C ILE A 74 17.32 -4.48 6.41
N VAL A 75 16.09 -4.00 6.21
CA VAL A 75 15.19 -4.51 5.16
C VAL A 75 15.73 -4.22 3.76
N SER A 76 16.29 -3.03 3.53
CA SER A 76 16.91 -2.64 2.25
C SER A 76 17.95 -3.65 1.80
N GLN A 77 18.85 -4.07 2.70
CA GLN A 77 19.88 -5.03 2.37
C GLN A 77 19.29 -6.38 1.94
N ASP A 78 18.37 -6.93 2.73
CA ASP A 78 17.73 -8.22 2.43
C ASP A 78 16.87 -8.17 1.14
N LEU A 79 16.18 -7.05 0.90
CA LEU A 79 15.42 -6.83 -0.34
C LEU A 79 16.32 -6.92 -1.57
N ILE A 80 17.45 -6.23 -1.53
CA ILE A 80 18.39 -6.14 -2.66
C ILE A 80 19.05 -7.48 -2.92
N GLU A 81 19.53 -8.14 -1.86
CA GLU A 81 20.28 -9.38 -1.96
C GLU A 81 19.40 -10.59 -2.31
N ASN A 82 18.17 -10.64 -1.76
CA ASN A 82 17.39 -11.87 -1.75
C ASN A 82 16.04 -11.79 -2.48
N LYS A 83 15.46 -10.60 -2.71
CA LYS A 83 14.07 -10.48 -3.15
C LYS A 83 13.82 -9.55 -4.35
N ARG A 84 14.82 -8.76 -4.78
CA ARG A 84 14.68 -7.73 -5.81
C ARG A 84 14.01 -8.24 -7.08
N ASP A 85 14.54 -9.30 -7.67
CA ASP A 85 14.05 -9.80 -8.97
C ASP A 85 12.66 -10.40 -8.85
N SER A 86 12.38 -11.15 -7.80
CA SER A 86 11.08 -11.77 -7.57
C SER A 86 9.98 -10.72 -7.30
N ILE A 87 10.26 -9.68 -6.50
CA ILE A 87 9.32 -8.57 -6.28
C ILE A 87 9.12 -7.76 -7.57
N LYS A 88 10.20 -7.50 -8.31
CA LYS A 88 10.10 -6.84 -9.62
C LYS A 88 9.21 -7.63 -10.57
N ASN A 89 9.44 -8.92 -10.72
CA ASN A 89 8.61 -9.78 -11.55
C ASN A 89 7.16 -9.77 -11.11
N TYR A 90 6.89 -9.85 -9.79
CA TYR A 90 5.54 -9.79 -9.22
C TYR A 90 4.80 -8.52 -9.65
N ILE A 91 5.45 -7.35 -9.51
CA ILE A 91 4.88 -6.05 -9.89
C ILE A 91 4.73 -5.94 -11.42
N GLU A 92 5.74 -6.37 -12.17
CA GLU A 92 5.73 -6.29 -13.63
C GLU A 92 4.65 -7.18 -14.28
N HIS A 93 4.28 -8.29 -13.64
CA HIS A 93 3.15 -9.12 -14.03
C HIS A 93 1.77 -8.54 -13.64
N GLY A 94 1.73 -7.34 -13.06
CA GLY A 94 0.49 -6.66 -12.70
C GLY A 94 -0.24 -7.26 -11.51
N LYS A 95 0.45 -7.98 -10.64
CA LYS A 95 -0.10 -8.48 -9.39
C LYS A 95 -0.28 -7.34 -8.39
N VAL A 96 -1.19 -7.52 -7.42
CA VAL A 96 -1.60 -6.45 -6.50
C VAL A 96 -0.57 -6.25 -5.40
N PHE A 97 -0.11 -5.01 -5.26
CA PHE A 97 0.87 -4.60 -4.26
C PHE A 97 0.41 -3.32 -3.55
N LEU A 98 0.27 -3.35 -2.23
CA LEU A 98 -0.01 -2.17 -1.41
C LEU A 98 1.20 -1.85 -0.55
N SER A 99 1.76 -0.65 -0.73
CA SER A 99 2.97 -0.23 -0.02
C SER A 99 2.77 1.08 0.74
N ILE A 100 3.13 1.08 2.02
CA ILE A 100 2.92 2.20 2.92
C ILE A 100 4.27 2.76 3.40
N CYS A 101 4.44 4.08 3.33
CA CYS A 101 5.53 4.86 3.95
C CYS A 101 6.93 4.28 3.66
N GLY A 102 7.59 3.62 4.62
CA GLY A 102 8.92 3.01 4.42
C GLY A 102 8.94 1.98 3.29
N GLY A 103 7.92 1.13 3.20
CA GLY A 103 7.78 0.20 2.08
C GLY A 103 7.66 0.92 0.74
N TYR A 104 6.88 2.03 0.68
CA TYR A 104 6.78 2.87 -0.51
C TYR A 104 8.14 3.43 -0.92
N GLN A 105 8.91 3.96 0.03
CA GLN A 105 10.25 4.51 -0.21
C GLN A 105 11.21 3.44 -0.78
N LEU A 106 11.18 2.22 -0.21
CA LEU A 106 12.05 1.12 -0.61
C LEU A 106 11.71 0.50 -1.98
N LEU A 107 10.52 0.75 -2.55
CA LEU A 107 10.23 0.39 -3.95
C LEU A 107 10.91 1.33 -4.96
N GLY A 108 11.32 2.52 -4.52
CA GLY A 108 12.03 3.51 -5.32
C GLY A 108 13.52 3.20 -5.50
N LYS A 109 14.23 4.19 -6.07
CA LYS A 109 15.67 4.10 -6.32
C LYS A 109 16.49 4.13 -5.03
N HIS A 110 16.14 5.06 -4.14
CA HIS A 110 16.81 5.24 -2.85
C HIS A 110 16.02 6.14 -1.90
N TYR A 111 16.33 6.03 -0.63
CA TYR A 111 15.95 6.97 0.42
C TYR A 111 17.22 7.56 1.04
N THR A 112 17.35 8.89 1.05
CA THR A 112 18.43 9.59 1.77
C THR A 112 17.92 10.01 3.14
N THR A 113 18.52 9.46 4.20
CA THR A 113 18.16 9.76 5.59
C THR A 113 18.56 11.18 5.99
N PHE A 114 18.11 11.62 7.18
CA PHE A 114 18.46 12.95 7.70
C PHE A 114 19.97 13.11 7.96
N GLU A 115 20.66 12.04 8.31
CA GLU A 115 22.13 11.98 8.49
C GLU A 115 22.87 11.98 7.14
N GLY A 116 22.18 11.92 6.03
CA GLY A 116 22.75 11.88 4.69
C GLY A 116 23.16 10.47 4.24
N GLU A 117 22.81 9.44 4.99
CA GLU A 117 22.98 8.05 4.58
C GLU A 117 22.01 7.72 3.45
N LYS A 118 22.51 7.05 2.43
CA LYS A 118 21.70 6.66 1.27
C LYS A 118 21.36 5.18 1.35
N LEU A 119 20.10 4.89 1.67
CA LEU A 119 19.54 3.56 1.63
C LEU A 119 19.13 3.23 0.20
N GLU A 120 19.70 2.19 -0.39
CA GLU A 120 19.34 1.73 -1.72
C GLU A 120 17.95 1.10 -1.68
N GLY A 121 17.10 1.44 -2.65
CA GLY A 121 15.80 0.80 -2.84
C GLY A 121 15.84 -0.26 -3.93
N LEU A 122 14.70 -0.87 -4.20
CA LEU A 122 14.57 -1.88 -5.25
C LEU A 122 14.73 -1.30 -6.67
N GLY A 123 14.52 0.02 -6.83
CA GLY A 123 14.60 0.69 -8.12
C GLY A 123 13.53 0.23 -9.12
N ILE A 124 12.42 -0.30 -8.62
CA ILE A 124 11.30 -0.76 -9.47
C ILE A 124 10.47 0.44 -9.92
N LEU A 125 10.21 1.37 -9.01
CA LEU A 125 9.50 2.61 -9.31
C LEU A 125 10.50 3.74 -9.59
N ASP A 126 10.17 4.59 -10.56
CA ASP A 126 10.98 5.79 -10.86
C ASP A 126 10.70 6.91 -9.85
N ILE A 127 11.02 6.63 -8.60
CA ILE A 127 10.90 7.57 -7.49
C ILE A 127 12.19 7.59 -6.67
N TYR A 128 12.39 8.67 -5.92
CA TYR A 128 13.39 8.75 -4.87
C TYR A 128 12.84 9.56 -3.70
N THR A 129 13.42 9.35 -2.52
CA THR A 129 12.99 10.03 -1.30
C THR A 129 14.18 10.67 -0.60
N GLU A 130 13.97 11.87 -0.08
CA GLU A 130 14.92 12.61 0.75
C GLU A 130 14.28 12.95 2.09
N ALA A 131 15.01 12.81 3.19
CA ALA A 131 14.52 13.23 4.50
C ALA A 131 14.38 14.75 4.55
N GLY A 132 13.22 15.24 4.94
CA GLY A 132 12.97 16.66 5.18
C GLY A 132 13.24 17.05 6.63
N ASN A 133 13.45 18.37 6.85
CA ASN A 133 13.70 18.92 8.18
C ASN A 133 12.46 18.91 9.10
N GLU A 134 11.27 18.79 8.53
CA GLU A 134 10.01 18.76 9.25
C GLU A 134 9.34 17.40 9.04
N ARG A 135 8.66 16.93 10.07
CA ARG A 135 7.81 15.75 9.97
C ARG A 135 6.40 16.18 9.59
N PHE A 136 5.85 15.60 8.53
CA PHE A 136 4.45 15.79 8.16
C PHE A 136 3.58 14.87 9.01
N ILE A 137 2.69 15.48 9.81
CA ILE A 137 1.80 14.74 10.71
C ILE A 137 0.41 15.36 10.63
N GLY A 138 -0.58 14.59 10.25
CA GLY A 138 -1.95 15.06 10.24
C GLY A 138 -2.91 14.22 9.42
N ASN A 139 -4.17 14.62 9.45
CA ASN A 139 -5.16 14.05 8.54
C ASN A 139 -4.88 14.55 7.12
N THR A 140 -5.00 13.64 6.18
CA THR A 140 -4.81 13.94 4.75
C THR A 140 -6.04 13.49 3.99
N ILE A 141 -6.48 14.34 3.07
CA ILE A 141 -7.60 14.09 2.16
C ILE A 141 -7.09 14.25 0.74
N ILE A 142 -7.31 13.25 -0.09
CA ILE A 142 -6.97 13.29 -1.51
C ILE A 142 -8.18 12.96 -2.38
N TYR A 143 -8.13 13.40 -3.62
CA TYR A 143 -9.10 13.05 -4.64
C TYR A 143 -8.42 12.33 -5.79
N ASN A 144 -8.91 11.14 -6.10
CA ASN A 144 -8.48 10.36 -7.25
C ASN A 144 -9.44 10.63 -8.42
N GLU A 145 -8.92 11.26 -9.47
CA GLU A 145 -9.73 11.68 -10.63
C GLU A 145 -10.16 10.50 -11.52
N GLU A 146 -9.36 9.44 -11.58
CA GLU A 146 -9.67 8.28 -12.42
C GLU A 146 -10.86 7.50 -11.93
N PHE A 147 -10.96 7.36 -10.60
CA PHE A 147 -12.01 6.57 -9.97
C PHE A 147 -13.15 7.44 -9.44
N ASP A 148 -13.03 8.77 -9.53
CA ASP A 148 -13.96 9.74 -8.92
C ASP A 148 -14.18 9.47 -7.42
N GLU A 149 -13.06 9.23 -6.70
CA GLU A 149 -13.09 8.82 -5.31
C GLU A 149 -12.26 9.75 -4.42
N THR A 150 -12.76 10.00 -3.21
CA THR A 150 -12.03 10.71 -2.17
C THR A 150 -11.47 9.71 -1.17
N TYR A 151 -10.17 9.75 -0.89
CA TYR A 151 -9.55 8.95 0.15
C TYR A 151 -9.13 9.80 1.33
N VAL A 152 -9.25 9.24 2.53
CA VAL A 152 -8.80 9.85 3.78
C VAL A 152 -7.78 8.98 4.47
N GLY A 153 -6.74 9.60 5.02
CA GLY A 153 -5.68 8.92 5.74
C GLY A 153 -5.03 9.82 6.79
N PHE A 154 -3.96 9.33 7.36
CA PHE A 154 -3.14 10.06 8.33
C PHE A 154 -1.68 9.97 7.91
N GLU A 155 -1.09 11.08 7.51
CA GLU A 155 0.33 11.15 7.18
C GLU A 155 1.17 11.29 8.46
N ASN A 156 2.29 10.56 8.52
CA ASN A 156 3.26 10.65 9.61
C ASN A 156 4.65 10.26 9.11
N HIS A 157 5.28 11.16 8.35
CA HIS A 157 6.57 10.90 7.72
C HIS A 157 7.45 12.14 7.63
N SER A 158 8.77 11.94 7.59
CA SER A 158 9.76 12.98 7.29
C SER A 158 10.29 12.90 5.85
N GLY A 159 10.09 11.79 5.16
CA GLY A 159 10.50 11.65 3.77
C GLY A 159 9.74 12.59 2.82
N ARG A 160 10.45 13.09 1.82
CA ARG A 160 9.92 13.84 0.67
C ARG A 160 10.13 12.97 -0.56
N THR A 161 9.05 12.41 -1.08
CA THR A 161 9.12 11.53 -2.24
C THR A 161 8.79 12.28 -3.51
N TYR A 162 9.66 12.14 -4.50
CA TYR A 162 9.52 12.70 -5.83
C TYR A 162 9.19 11.57 -6.80
N THR A 163 8.02 11.66 -7.44
CA THR A 163 7.43 10.55 -8.20
C THR A 163 7.60 10.68 -9.71
N ASN A 164 8.36 11.66 -10.18
CA ASN A 164 8.54 11.92 -11.61
C ASN A 164 7.20 11.89 -12.37
N ASP A 165 7.09 11.06 -13.42
CA ASP A 165 5.90 10.95 -14.28
C ASP A 165 4.89 9.88 -13.79
N LEU A 166 5.09 9.27 -12.62
CA LEU A 166 4.15 8.29 -12.09
C LEU A 166 2.82 8.95 -11.73
N LYS A 167 1.74 8.25 -12.03
CA LYS A 167 0.39 8.66 -11.66
C LYS A 167 0.27 8.72 -10.14
N PRO A 168 -0.19 9.83 -9.54
CA PRO A 168 -0.42 9.88 -8.10
C PRO A 168 -1.61 8.98 -7.70
N LEU A 169 -1.60 8.50 -6.45
CA LEU A 169 -2.79 7.90 -5.86
C LEU A 169 -3.94 8.91 -5.79
N GLY A 170 -3.62 10.17 -5.57
CA GLY A 170 -4.58 11.26 -5.69
C GLY A 170 -3.94 12.65 -5.54
N VAL A 171 -4.75 13.66 -5.84
CA VAL A 171 -4.42 15.08 -5.65
C VAL A 171 -4.80 15.49 -4.24
N VAL A 172 -3.85 16.11 -3.52
CA VAL A 172 -4.04 16.56 -2.14
C VAL A 172 -5.09 17.67 -2.07
N LYS A 173 -6.08 17.48 -1.23
CA LYS A 173 -7.09 18.49 -0.86
C LYS A 173 -6.86 19.01 0.56
N LEU A 174 -6.28 18.19 1.43
CA LEU A 174 -5.82 18.51 2.78
C LEU A 174 -4.58 17.69 3.07
N GLY A 175 -3.61 18.25 3.77
CA GLY A 175 -2.35 17.59 4.13
C GLY A 175 -1.19 18.02 3.25
N LYS A 176 -0.10 17.28 3.30
CA LYS A 176 1.15 17.57 2.62
C LYS A 176 1.47 16.62 1.46
N GLY A 177 1.01 15.37 1.57
CA GLY A 177 1.26 14.35 0.55
C GLY A 177 2.74 13.98 0.41
N ASN A 178 3.17 13.62 -0.80
CA ASN A 178 4.49 13.07 -1.05
C ASN A 178 5.66 13.98 -0.60
N ASN A 179 5.58 15.29 -0.84
CA ASN A 179 6.70 16.21 -0.59
C ASN A 179 6.28 17.59 -0.09
N GLY A 180 4.99 17.88 -0.03
CA GLY A 180 4.44 19.18 0.40
C GLY A 180 4.46 20.27 -0.67
N GLU A 181 4.89 19.98 -1.88
CA GLU A 181 5.11 20.96 -2.96
C GLU A 181 4.23 20.70 -4.19
N ASP A 182 4.15 19.44 -4.64
CA ASP A 182 3.52 19.08 -5.92
C ASP A 182 2.03 18.75 -5.81
N GLN A 183 1.45 18.85 -4.62
CA GLN A 183 0.06 18.50 -4.32
C GLN A 183 -0.33 17.05 -4.70
N LYS A 184 0.64 16.17 -4.77
CA LYS A 184 0.41 14.74 -5.06
C LYS A 184 0.58 13.91 -3.78
N GLU A 185 -0.17 12.84 -3.69
CA GLU A 185 -0.03 11.84 -2.63
C GLU A 185 0.05 10.46 -3.25
N GLY A 186 1.03 9.67 -2.77
CA GLY A 186 1.28 8.33 -3.23
C GLY A 186 1.63 8.24 -4.72
N CYS A 187 1.61 7.02 -5.23
CA CYS A 187 1.65 6.78 -6.67
C CYS A 187 1.00 5.43 -7.01
N ILE A 188 0.63 5.29 -8.28
CA ILE A 188 0.11 4.04 -8.85
C ILE A 188 1.01 3.65 -10.03
N TYR A 189 1.50 2.42 -10.00
CA TYR A 189 2.19 1.78 -11.11
C TYR A 189 1.62 0.39 -11.35
N LYS A 190 0.96 0.18 -12.49
CA LYS A 190 0.16 -1.04 -12.73
C LYS A 190 -0.84 -1.26 -11.56
N ASN A 191 -0.78 -2.41 -10.89
CA ASN A 191 -1.59 -2.71 -9.70
C ASN A 191 -0.81 -2.53 -8.39
N THR A 192 0.26 -1.73 -8.41
CA THR A 192 1.01 -1.31 -7.22
C THR A 192 0.52 0.04 -6.77
N TYR A 193 -0.01 0.09 -5.55
CA TYR A 193 -0.54 1.28 -4.89
C TYR A 193 0.40 1.66 -3.74
N CYS A 194 0.95 2.86 -3.82
CA CYS A 194 1.88 3.38 -2.83
C CYS A 194 1.31 4.63 -2.17
N THR A 195 1.54 4.82 -0.86
CA THR A 195 0.98 5.94 -0.11
C THR A 195 1.73 6.20 1.19
N TYR A 196 1.60 7.41 1.72
CA TYR A 196 2.01 7.76 3.08
C TYR A 196 0.88 7.62 4.12
N PHE A 197 -0.27 7.11 3.74
CA PHE A 197 -1.42 6.99 4.63
C PHE A 197 -1.27 5.84 5.62
N HIS A 198 -1.15 6.19 6.88
CA HIS A 198 -1.15 5.30 8.02
C HIS A 198 -2.52 5.20 8.71
N GLY A 199 -2.56 4.39 9.79
CA GLY A 199 -3.72 4.21 10.65
C GLY A 199 -4.80 3.39 9.96
N SER A 200 -4.40 2.31 9.26
CA SER A 200 -5.24 1.46 8.44
C SER A 200 -5.99 2.27 7.37
N LEU A 201 -5.28 2.63 6.29
CA LEU A 201 -5.84 3.29 5.11
C LEU A 201 -7.18 2.69 4.69
N LEU A 202 -7.24 1.36 4.58
CA LEU A 202 -8.37 0.65 4.01
C LEU A 202 -9.62 0.65 4.89
N SER A 203 -9.48 0.91 6.20
CA SER A 203 -10.61 0.95 7.13
C SER A 203 -11.57 2.12 6.90
N LYS A 204 -11.11 3.18 6.25
CA LYS A 204 -11.90 4.37 5.91
C LYS A 204 -12.09 4.55 4.40
N ASN A 205 -11.53 3.64 3.62
CA ASN A 205 -11.59 3.67 2.16
C ASN A 205 -11.98 2.29 1.63
N PRO A 206 -13.22 1.84 1.90
CA PRO A 206 -13.69 0.50 1.53
C PRO A 206 -13.67 0.27 0.02
N GLU A 207 -13.89 1.31 -0.77
CA GLU A 207 -13.82 1.26 -2.23
C GLU A 207 -12.40 0.88 -2.72
N LEU A 208 -11.35 1.38 -2.09
CA LEU A 208 -9.98 1.00 -2.41
C LEU A 208 -9.69 -0.45 -1.97
N ALA A 209 -10.17 -0.85 -0.79
CA ALA A 209 -10.02 -2.23 -0.32
C ALA A 209 -10.68 -3.23 -1.28
N ASP A 210 -11.89 -2.95 -1.72
CA ASP A 210 -12.62 -3.79 -2.66
C ASP A 210 -11.97 -3.84 -4.05
N ARG A 211 -11.41 -2.71 -4.49
CA ARG A 211 -10.62 -2.66 -5.74
C ARG A 211 -9.39 -3.58 -5.67
N LEU A 212 -8.62 -3.55 -4.57
CA LEU A 212 -7.46 -4.43 -4.42
C LEU A 212 -7.86 -5.90 -4.39
N ILE A 213 -8.93 -6.26 -3.67
CA ILE A 213 -9.47 -7.62 -3.65
C ILE A 213 -9.92 -8.04 -5.04
N LYS A 214 -10.69 -7.20 -5.74
CA LYS A 214 -11.19 -7.49 -7.08
C LYS A 214 -10.06 -7.73 -8.06
N LEU A 215 -9.06 -6.83 -8.12
CA LEU A 215 -7.90 -6.96 -9.00
C LEU A 215 -7.11 -8.25 -8.73
N ALA A 216 -6.95 -8.62 -7.46
CA ALA A 216 -6.25 -9.85 -7.09
C ALA A 216 -7.02 -11.11 -7.53
N LEU A 217 -8.34 -11.09 -7.40
CA LEU A 217 -9.17 -12.20 -7.87
C LEU A 217 -9.21 -12.27 -9.40
N GLU A 218 -9.28 -11.14 -10.10
CA GLU A 218 -9.25 -11.09 -11.58
C GLU A 218 -7.93 -11.60 -12.17
N ASN A 219 -6.82 -11.50 -11.40
CA ASN A 219 -5.55 -12.12 -11.80
C ASN A 219 -5.55 -13.65 -11.69
N LYS A 220 -6.50 -14.22 -10.95
CA LYS A 220 -6.53 -15.66 -10.60
C LYS A 220 -7.76 -16.38 -11.14
N TYR A 221 -8.86 -15.68 -11.26
CA TYR A 221 -10.16 -16.23 -11.68
C TYR A 221 -10.77 -15.39 -12.79
N ASP A 222 -11.59 -16.01 -13.62
CA ASP A 222 -12.34 -15.32 -14.68
C ASP A 222 -13.55 -14.58 -14.07
N GLU A 223 -13.88 -13.41 -14.63
CA GLU A 223 -15.09 -12.61 -14.40
C GLU A 223 -15.50 -12.48 -12.91
N ILE A 224 -14.85 -11.59 -12.17
CA ILE A 224 -15.13 -11.34 -10.75
C ILE A 224 -16.17 -10.22 -10.58
N CYS A 225 -17.25 -10.55 -9.85
CA CYS A 225 -18.21 -9.57 -9.34
C CYS A 225 -18.27 -9.69 -7.81
N LEU A 226 -17.78 -8.66 -7.12
CA LEU A 226 -17.87 -8.61 -5.67
C LEU A 226 -19.28 -8.19 -5.24
N THR A 227 -19.88 -8.92 -4.30
CA THR A 227 -21.13 -8.50 -3.65
C THR A 227 -20.89 -7.27 -2.76
N ASN A 228 -21.86 -6.35 -2.74
CA ASN A 228 -21.76 -5.17 -1.89
C ASN A 228 -21.80 -5.58 -0.40
N LEU A 229 -21.01 -4.89 0.41
CA LEU A 229 -21.08 -4.96 1.88
C LEU A 229 -21.77 -3.72 2.44
N ASP A 230 -22.16 -3.78 3.70
CA ASP A 230 -22.65 -2.60 4.43
C ASP A 230 -21.48 -1.76 4.93
N ASP A 231 -21.13 -0.72 4.20
CA ASP A 231 -20.02 0.19 4.50
C ASP A 231 -20.48 1.43 5.30
N THR A 232 -21.64 1.36 5.97
CA THR A 232 -22.23 2.51 6.69
C THR A 232 -21.24 3.09 7.74
N LEU A 233 -20.50 2.24 8.45
CA LEU A 233 -19.55 2.70 9.49
C LEU A 233 -18.29 3.31 8.87
N GLU A 234 -17.74 2.70 7.85
CA GLU A 234 -16.57 3.17 7.11
C GLU A 234 -16.85 4.54 6.47
N ILE A 235 -17.99 4.67 5.80
CA ILE A 235 -18.43 5.92 5.17
C ILE A 235 -18.66 7.01 6.23
N LYS A 236 -19.28 6.71 7.37
CA LYS A 236 -19.42 7.67 8.46
C LYS A 236 -18.08 8.11 9.05
N ALA A 237 -17.15 7.18 9.22
CA ALA A 237 -15.80 7.50 9.71
C ALA A 237 -15.05 8.40 8.72
N LYS A 238 -15.10 8.09 7.43
CA LYS A 238 -14.53 8.92 6.35
C LYS A 238 -15.17 10.32 6.36
N GLN A 239 -16.52 10.40 6.34
CA GLN A 239 -17.24 11.66 6.28
C GLN A 239 -17.01 12.54 7.52
N SER A 240 -16.82 11.94 8.70
CA SER A 240 -16.48 12.67 9.92
C SER A 240 -15.14 13.42 9.78
N ILE A 241 -14.15 12.82 9.09
CA ILE A 241 -12.89 13.49 8.81
C ILE A 241 -13.10 14.61 7.79
N ILE A 242 -13.78 14.32 6.68
CA ILE A 242 -14.03 15.31 5.62
C ILE A 242 -14.74 16.54 6.20
N ASN A 243 -15.83 16.34 6.95
CA ASN A 243 -16.65 17.44 7.50
C ASN A 243 -15.90 18.29 8.55
N LYS A 244 -14.87 17.73 9.19
CA LYS A 244 -14.07 18.47 10.17
C LYS A 244 -13.15 19.51 9.53
N PHE A 245 -12.81 19.32 8.26
CA PHE A 245 -11.80 20.11 7.56
C PHE A 245 -12.36 20.85 6.32
N GLN A 246 -13.65 20.72 6.03
CA GLN A 246 -14.41 21.57 5.13
C GLN A 246 -15.04 22.73 5.90
#